data_7601d416cd973c69100f8783f5b4a119
#
_entry.id   7601d416cd973c69100f8783f5b4a119
#
_cell.length_a   1.000
_cell.length_b   1.000
_cell.length_c   1.000
_cell.angle_alpha   90.00
_cell.angle_beta   90.00
_cell.angle_gamma   90.00
#
_symmetry.space_group_name_H-M   'P 1'
#
loop_
_entity.id
_entity.type
_entity.pdbx_description
1 polymer ?
#
loop_
_entity_poly.entity_id
_entity_poly.type
_entity_poly.pdbx_seq_one_letter_code
_entity_poly.pdbx_strand_id
1 'polypeptide(L)'
;AAAELDAHFAQYELVVVDDACTDDTVAQLRAWGKEQAAPLTILHMSTYHGLENAMNAGLDAAIGDYVYEFDSTELCYPAELIFKAYQTALGGSDIVSVCPRTVRGSSGLFYKVFNAHSQSAYRLRTDAFRLVTRRAINRVHASSAHLPYRKAAYAASGLKMTDLEFDGQLTVKSKGRFNLALDSLALYTNAGFKASMTVTLCMLALALAELVYTLVVFITGHPVEGWTTTMFVITVGFSGLFAVLTIVVKYLSLLVDLVFKQQKYLVESIEKLQK
;
A
#
# COMPACT_ATOMS: atom_id res chain seq x y z
N ALA A 1 4.40 19.79 14.74
CA ALA A 1 5.40 19.61 13.68
C ALA A 1 6.06 20.96 13.35
N ALA A 2 5.31 22.02 12.94
CA ALA A 2 5.90 23.31 12.52
C ALA A 2 6.86 23.88 13.58
N ALA A 3 6.47 23.95 14.85
CA ALA A 3 7.33 24.45 15.91
C ALA A 3 8.66 23.67 16.08
N GLU A 4 8.64 22.38 15.83
CA GLU A 4 9.84 21.53 15.87
C GLU A 4 10.73 21.77 14.63
N LEU A 5 10.10 22.01 13.49
CA LEU A 5 10.81 22.36 12.27
C LEU A 5 11.48 23.74 12.38
N ASP A 6 10.79 24.74 12.93
CA ASP A 6 11.33 26.07 13.20
C ASP A 6 12.56 26.04 14.12
N ALA A 7 12.57 25.13 15.10
CA ALA A 7 13.67 25.02 16.06
C ALA A 7 14.93 24.40 15.46
N HIS A 8 14.83 23.60 14.42
CA HIS A 8 15.95 22.76 13.92
C HIS A 8 16.33 22.99 12.47
N PHE A 9 15.49 23.62 11.65
CA PHE A 9 15.72 23.80 10.22
C PHE A 9 15.74 25.29 9.83
N ALA A 10 16.75 25.69 9.09
CA ALA A 10 16.86 27.04 8.58
C ALA A 10 15.86 27.34 7.44
N GLN A 11 15.48 26.32 6.68
CA GLN A 11 14.50 26.40 5.60
C GLN A 11 13.68 25.11 5.54
N TYR A 12 12.39 25.26 5.44
CA TYR A 12 11.45 24.19 5.19
C TYR A 12 10.18 24.73 4.55
N GLU A 13 9.40 23.90 3.93
CA GLU A 13 8.09 24.22 3.38
C GLU A 13 7.02 23.32 4.01
N LEU A 14 5.80 23.81 4.02
CA LEU A 14 4.63 23.03 4.42
C LEU A 14 3.76 22.82 3.20
N VAL A 15 3.46 21.55 2.90
CA VAL A 15 2.54 21.16 1.82
C VAL A 15 1.36 20.46 2.44
N VAL A 16 0.18 21.05 2.31
CA VAL A 16 -1.08 20.50 2.81
C VAL A 16 -1.98 20.19 1.63
N VAL A 17 -2.56 19.02 1.62
CA VAL A 17 -3.49 18.61 0.56
C VAL A 17 -4.90 18.59 1.14
N ASP A 18 -5.75 19.42 0.57
CA ASP A 18 -7.18 19.47 0.82
C ASP A 18 -7.89 18.50 -0.14
N ASP A 19 -8.33 17.37 0.39
CA ASP A 19 -9.00 16.31 -0.39
C ASP A 19 -10.51 16.57 -0.49
N ALA A 20 -10.85 17.73 -1.07
CA ALA A 20 -12.22 18.24 -1.27
C ALA A 20 -13.01 18.38 0.06
N CYS A 21 -12.43 19.03 1.05
CA CYS A 21 -13.10 19.33 2.32
C CYS A 21 -14.29 20.26 2.10
N THR A 22 -15.39 19.99 2.79
CA THR A 22 -16.62 20.79 2.71
C THR A 22 -16.84 21.67 3.94
N ASP A 23 -15.93 21.62 4.90
CA ASP A 23 -15.92 22.35 6.15
C ASP A 23 -15.01 23.61 6.08
N ASP A 24 -14.80 24.27 7.19
CA ASP A 24 -13.98 25.47 7.32
C ASP A 24 -12.47 25.19 7.45
N THR A 25 -12.02 23.94 7.24
CA THR A 25 -10.62 23.51 7.37
C THR A 25 -9.69 24.40 6.54
N VAL A 26 -10.04 24.67 5.29
CA VAL A 26 -9.21 25.50 4.39
C VAL A 26 -9.13 26.94 4.87
N ALA A 27 -10.23 27.50 5.39
CA ALA A 27 -10.25 28.86 5.93
C ALA A 27 -9.34 29.00 7.17
N GLN A 28 -9.41 28.00 8.06
CA GLN A 28 -8.54 27.93 9.24
C GLN A 28 -7.07 27.78 8.83
N LEU A 29 -6.75 26.93 7.84
CA LEU A 29 -5.42 26.73 7.31
C LEU A 29 -4.83 28.04 6.71
N ARG A 30 -5.64 28.79 5.96
CA ARG A 30 -5.21 30.09 5.42
C ARG A 30 -4.93 31.11 6.52
N ALA A 31 -5.76 31.15 7.55
CA ALA A 31 -5.54 32.04 8.69
C ALA A 31 -4.25 31.67 9.43
N TRP A 32 -4.07 30.41 9.75
CA TRP A 32 -2.87 29.90 10.40
C TRP A 32 -1.60 30.10 9.54
N GLY A 33 -1.67 29.84 8.23
CA GLY A 33 -0.55 29.96 7.33
C GLY A 33 0.03 31.38 7.22
N LYS A 34 -0.81 32.41 7.38
CA LYS A 34 -0.36 33.81 7.42
C LYS A 34 0.50 34.15 8.63
N GLU A 35 0.42 33.38 9.69
CA GLU A 35 1.17 33.56 10.92
C GLU A 35 2.50 32.80 10.90
N GLN A 36 2.67 31.86 9.96
CA GLN A 36 3.88 31.04 9.85
C GLN A 36 5.00 31.80 9.15
N ALA A 37 6.24 31.48 9.52
CA ALA A 37 7.45 31.98 8.85
C ALA A 37 7.75 31.18 7.56
N ALA A 38 7.45 29.88 7.56
CA ALA A 38 7.68 29.00 6.44
C ALA A 38 6.58 29.12 5.37
N PRO A 39 6.93 28.97 4.07
CA PRO A 39 5.93 28.94 3.00
C PRO A 39 4.97 27.78 3.16
N LEU A 40 3.68 28.06 3.03
CA LEU A 40 2.60 27.08 3.04
C LEU A 40 2.02 26.95 1.63
N THR A 41 2.05 25.75 1.08
CA THR A 41 1.39 25.40 -0.17
C THR A 41 0.14 24.59 0.15
N ILE A 42 -1.03 25.01 -0.32
CA ILE A 42 -2.28 24.26 -0.21
C ILE A 42 -2.66 23.75 -1.60
N LEU A 43 -2.75 22.43 -1.76
CA LEU A 43 -3.26 21.78 -2.97
C LEU A 43 -4.73 21.44 -2.75
N HIS A 44 -5.57 21.95 -3.64
CA HIS A 44 -6.99 21.62 -3.64
C HIS A 44 -7.26 20.51 -4.65
N MET A 45 -7.78 19.39 -4.17
CA MET A 45 -8.20 18.29 -5.04
C MET A 45 -9.60 18.58 -5.61
N SER A 46 -9.83 18.24 -6.87
CA SER A 46 -11.11 18.49 -7.54
C SER A 46 -12.29 17.73 -6.93
N THR A 47 -12.02 16.53 -6.38
CA THR A 47 -12.99 15.64 -5.73
C THR A 47 -12.27 14.85 -4.63
N TYR A 48 -13.03 14.14 -3.81
CA TYR A 48 -12.45 13.23 -2.81
C TYR A 48 -11.73 12.04 -3.49
N HIS A 49 -10.42 11.94 -3.27
CA HIS A 49 -9.55 10.90 -3.85
C HIS A 49 -9.02 9.91 -2.82
N GLY A 50 -9.13 10.22 -1.53
CA GLY A 50 -8.61 9.43 -0.42
C GLY A 50 -7.14 9.65 -0.11
N LEU A 51 -6.72 9.21 1.09
CA LEU A 51 -5.43 9.53 1.69
C LEU A 51 -4.23 9.24 0.78
N GLU A 52 -4.16 8.07 0.15
CA GLU A 52 -2.99 7.70 -0.65
C GLU A 52 -2.82 8.59 -1.89
N ASN A 53 -3.92 8.92 -2.59
CA ASN A 53 -3.88 9.80 -3.76
C ASN A 53 -3.56 11.25 -3.38
N ALA A 54 -4.19 11.76 -2.30
CA ALA A 54 -3.92 13.09 -1.79
C ALA A 54 -2.43 13.24 -1.37
N MET A 55 -1.90 12.25 -0.66
CA MET A 55 -0.48 12.27 -0.27
C MET A 55 0.47 12.13 -1.46
N ASN A 56 0.13 11.38 -2.51
CA ASN A 56 0.91 11.35 -3.74
C ASN A 56 0.96 12.73 -4.40
N ALA A 57 -0.17 13.44 -4.46
CA ALA A 57 -0.20 14.82 -4.97
C ALA A 57 0.70 15.76 -4.14
N GLY A 58 0.67 15.61 -2.82
CA GLY A 58 1.55 16.37 -1.92
C GLY A 58 3.04 16.07 -2.14
N LEU A 59 3.39 14.80 -2.36
CA LEU A 59 4.78 14.39 -2.66
C LEU A 59 5.28 14.95 -3.99
N ASP A 60 4.42 14.98 -5.01
CA ASP A 60 4.75 15.54 -6.32
C ASP A 60 4.96 17.06 -6.26
N ALA A 61 4.23 17.75 -5.39
CA ALA A 61 4.37 19.19 -5.19
C ALA A 61 5.54 19.58 -4.28
N ALA A 62 5.96 18.69 -3.39
CA ALA A 62 7.05 18.94 -2.46
C ALA A 62 8.40 19.05 -3.19
N ILE A 63 9.24 20.05 -2.83
CA ILE A 63 10.55 20.31 -3.47
C ILE A 63 11.73 19.97 -2.57
N GLY A 64 11.51 19.74 -1.27
CA GLY A 64 12.57 19.47 -0.29
C GLY A 64 13.37 18.20 -0.60
N ASP A 65 14.64 18.16 -0.19
CA ASP A 65 15.52 16.98 -0.30
C ASP A 65 15.09 15.86 0.64
N TYR A 66 14.45 16.23 1.75
CA TYR A 66 13.85 15.34 2.74
C TYR A 66 12.39 15.71 2.91
N VAL A 67 11.50 14.74 2.81
CA VAL A 67 10.06 14.95 2.90
C VAL A 67 9.50 14.15 4.07
N TYR A 68 8.87 14.85 5.00
CA TYR A 68 8.08 14.21 6.05
C TYR A 68 6.67 13.95 5.55
N GLU A 69 6.23 12.71 5.63
CA GLU A 69 4.87 12.29 5.32
C GLU A 69 4.08 12.04 6.61
N PHE A 70 3.07 12.87 6.85
CA PHE A 70 2.15 12.72 7.97
C PHE A 70 0.80 12.22 7.44
N ASP A 71 0.49 10.97 7.69
CA ASP A 71 -0.79 10.36 7.30
C ASP A 71 -1.97 10.77 8.24
N SER A 72 -1.66 11.49 9.32
CA SER A 72 -2.64 12.02 10.28
C SER A 72 -2.20 13.37 10.81
N THR A 73 -3.16 14.25 11.09
CA THR A 73 -2.93 15.53 11.77
C THR A 73 -2.77 15.38 13.29
N GLU A 74 -3.07 14.19 13.85
CA GLU A 74 -2.96 13.93 15.28
C GLU A 74 -1.50 13.60 15.65
N LEU A 75 -0.93 14.36 16.59
CA LEU A 75 0.40 14.09 17.16
C LEU A 75 0.26 13.04 18.29
N CYS A 76 0.45 11.77 17.94
CA CYS A 76 0.41 10.63 18.88
C CYS A 76 1.82 10.16 19.30
N TYR A 77 2.85 10.97 19.07
CA TYR A 77 4.25 10.65 19.27
C TYR A 77 5.02 11.88 19.82
N PRO A 78 6.16 11.70 20.53
CA PRO A 78 7.02 12.80 20.94
C PRO A 78 7.53 13.62 19.76
N ALA A 79 7.41 14.95 19.84
CA ALA A 79 7.79 15.85 18.76
C ALA A 79 9.28 15.75 18.38
N GLU A 80 10.14 15.45 19.34
CA GLU A 80 11.59 15.23 19.17
C GLU A 80 11.92 14.14 18.12
N LEU A 81 11.01 13.22 17.88
CA LEU A 81 11.18 12.17 16.86
C LEU A 81 11.22 12.71 15.44
N ILE A 82 10.67 13.90 15.21
CA ILE A 82 10.76 14.58 13.91
C ILE A 82 12.24 14.87 13.59
N PHE A 83 12.95 15.54 14.51
CA PHE A 83 14.36 15.83 14.29
C PHE A 83 15.24 14.57 14.34
N LYS A 84 14.93 13.62 15.22
CA LYS A 84 15.65 12.34 15.28
C LYS A 84 15.53 11.52 13.99
N ALA A 85 14.38 11.58 13.31
CA ALA A 85 14.20 10.93 12.00
C ALA A 85 15.15 11.54 10.95
N TYR A 86 15.32 12.88 10.95
CA TYR A 86 16.27 13.54 10.08
C TYR A 86 17.72 13.14 10.36
N GLN A 87 18.13 13.13 11.63
CA GLN A 87 19.46 12.67 12.01
C GLN A 87 19.74 11.23 11.57
N THR A 88 18.73 10.36 11.67
CA THR A 88 18.82 8.97 11.20
C THR A 88 18.96 8.89 9.68
N ALA A 89 18.25 9.74 8.94
CA ALA A 89 18.38 9.82 7.48
C ALA A 89 19.76 10.30 7.07
N LEU A 90 20.33 11.32 7.75
CA LEU A 90 21.72 11.77 7.54
C LEU A 90 22.74 10.65 7.77
N GLY A 91 22.43 9.67 8.63
CA GLY A 91 23.22 8.45 8.83
C GLY A 91 23.14 7.45 7.65
N GLY A 92 22.55 7.85 6.52
CA GLY A 92 22.50 7.07 5.27
C GLY A 92 21.28 6.18 5.13
N SER A 93 20.16 6.48 5.81
CA SER A 93 18.88 5.83 5.57
C SER A 93 18.06 6.66 4.59
N ASP A 94 17.50 6.01 3.56
CA ASP A 94 16.68 6.69 2.56
C ASP A 94 15.25 6.93 3.04
N ILE A 95 14.78 6.04 3.90
CA ILE A 95 13.44 6.07 4.46
C ILE A 95 13.54 5.78 5.95
N VAL A 96 12.97 6.66 6.76
CA VAL A 96 12.92 6.49 8.23
C VAL A 96 11.46 6.47 8.66
N SER A 97 10.99 5.33 9.16
CA SER A 97 9.63 5.16 9.65
C SER A 97 9.58 5.26 11.17
N VAL A 98 8.65 6.06 11.70
CA VAL A 98 8.46 6.21 13.13
C VAL A 98 7.27 5.34 13.56
N CYS A 99 7.57 4.26 14.29
CA CYS A 99 6.63 3.19 14.58
C CYS A 99 6.35 3.06 16.08
N PRO A 100 5.09 2.84 16.50
CA PRO A 100 4.80 2.48 17.87
C PRO A 100 5.31 1.06 18.18
N ARG A 101 5.80 0.84 19.40
CA ARG A 101 6.21 -0.50 19.85
C ARG A 101 5.05 -1.48 19.92
N THR A 102 3.87 -0.98 20.30
CA THR A 102 2.67 -1.79 20.43
C THR A 102 1.60 -1.36 19.43
N VAL A 103 1.13 -2.31 18.64
CA VAL A 103 0.05 -2.09 17.67
C VAL A 103 -1.19 -2.85 18.10
N ARG A 104 -2.31 -2.17 18.32
CA ARG A 104 -3.62 -2.78 18.58
C ARG A 104 -4.45 -2.88 17.30
N GLY A 105 -5.12 -4.03 17.11
CA GLY A 105 -6.17 -4.19 16.12
C GLY A 105 -5.84 -5.10 14.93
N SER A 106 -6.74 -5.13 13.96
CA SER A 106 -6.70 -5.99 12.75
C SER A 106 -5.50 -5.71 11.81
N SER A 107 -4.83 -4.58 11.98
CA SER A 107 -3.63 -4.22 11.19
C SER A 107 -2.51 -5.26 11.33
N GLY A 108 -2.37 -5.89 12.49
CA GLY A 108 -1.34 -6.90 12.74
C GLY A 108 -1.49 -8.14 11.85
N LEU A 109 -2.74 -8.60 11.60
CA LEU A 109 -3.00 -9.73 10.72
C LEU A 109 -2.65 -9.39 9.26
N PHE A 110 -3.05 -8.20 8.79
CA PHE A 110 -2.70 -7.74 7.46
C PHE A 110 -1.19 -7.71 7.24
N TYR A 111 -0.43 -7.07 8.13
CA TYR A 111 1.03 -7.01 8.02
C TYR A 111 1.68 -8.39 8.13
N LYS A 112 1.13 -9.31 8.93
CA LYS A 112 1.63 -10.69 9.01
C LYS A 112 1.46 -11.42 7.65
N VAL A 113 0.28 -11.32 7.04
CA VAL A 113 0.00 -11.93 5.74
C VAL A 113 0.83 -11.25 4.63
N PHE A 114 0.88 -9.91 4.62
CA PHE A 114 1.66 -9.16 3.65
C PHE A 114 3.14 -9.54 3.71
N ASN A 115 3.75 -9.48 4.90
CA ASN A 115 5.17 -9.77 5.10
C ASN A 115 5.53 -11.24 4.82
N ALA A 116 4.58 -12.17 4.97
CA ALA A 116 4.81 -13.58 4.64
C ALA A 116 4.84 -13.85 3.12
N HIS A 117 4.17 -13.01 2.32
CA HIS A 117 4.02 -13.21 0.87
C HIS A 117 4.71 -12.13 0.03
N SER A 118 5.17 -11.04 0.65
CA SER A 118 5.96 -10.00 -0.01
C SER A 118 7.39 -10.50 -0.27
N GLN A 119 7.94 -10.13 -1.42
CA GLN A 119 9.36 -10.34 -1.76
C GLN A 119 10.26 -9.21 -1.23
N SER A 120 9.69 -8.27 -0.47
CA SER A 120 10.43 -7.15 0.09
C SER A 120 11.40 -7.59 1.18
N ALA A 121 12.61 -7.05 1.16
CA ALA A 121 13.60 -7.24 2.23
C ALA A 121 13.17 -6.55 3.55
N TYR A 122 12.31 -5.54 3.46
CA TYR A 122 11.82 -4.79 4.61
C TYR A 122 10.43 -5.26 5.03
N ARG A 123 10.23 -5.46 6.33
CA ARG A 123 8.94 -5.86 6.90
C ARG A 123 8.08 -4.63 7.19
N LEU A 124 6.91 -4.56 6.59
CA LEU A 124 5.96 -3.49 6.85
C LEU A 124 5.45 -3.54 8.30
N ARG A 125 5.39 -2.35 8.90
CA ARG A 125 4.83 -2.11 10.24
C ARG A 125 3.89 -0.90 10.20
N THR A 126 3.10 -0.72 11.24
CA THR A 126 2.33 0.53 11.44
C THR A 126 3.30 1.63 11.83
N ASP A 127 3.27 2.75 11.12
CA ASP A 127 4.01 3.95 11.45
C ASP A 127 3.08 5.12 11.74
N ALA A 128 3.57 6.11 12.48
CA ALA A 128 2.90 7.36 12.77
C ALA A 128 3.17 8.41 11.67
N PHE A 129 4.41 8.47 11.25
CA PHE A 129 4.87 9.28 10.13
C PHE A 129 6.17 8.67 9.58
N ARG A 130 6.60 9.15 8.43
CA ARG A 130 7.91 8.76 7.85
C ARG A 130 8.63 9.95 7.26
N LEU A 131 9.94 9.86 7.24
CA LEU A 131 10.83 10.76 6.51
C LEU A 131 11.37 10.02 5.30
N VAL A 132 11.26 10.63 4.13
CA VAL A 132 11.67 10.04 2.85
C VAL A 132 12.64 10.98 2.15
N THR A 133 13.76 10.48 1.64
CA THR A 133 14.68 11.28 0.85
C THR A 133 14.15 11.50 -0.57
N ARG A 134 14.54 12.60 -1.20
CA ARG A 134 14.22 12.88 -2.62
C ARG A 134 14.64 11.73 -3.52
N ARG A 135 15.78 11.12 -3.24
CA ARG A 135 16.27 9.93 -3.96
C ARG A 135 15.26 8.78 -3.91
N ALA A 136 14.67 8.53 -2.74
CA ALA A 136 13.68 7.46 -2.58
C ALA A 136 12.39 7.79 -3.32
N ILE A 137 11.90 9.02 -3.23
CA ILE A 137 10.71 9.48 -3.96
C ILE A 137 10.92 9.28 -5.47
N ASN A 138 12.02 9.79 -6.02
CA ASN A 138 12.32 9.71 -7.45
C ASN A 138 12.45 8.26 -7.92
N ARG A 139 13.07 7.38 -7.11
CA ARG A 139 13.23 5.97 -7.46
C ARG A 139 11.89 5.23 -7.49
N VAL A 140 11.02 5.51 -6.52
CA VAL A 140 9.71 4.88 -6.44
C VAL A 140 8.80 5.39 -7.56
N HIS A 141 8.82 6.68 -7.86
CA HIS A 141 8.09 7.28 -9.00
C HIS A 141 8.60 6.79 -10.36
N ALA A 142 9.91 6.51 -10.49
CA ALA A 142 10.45 5.92 -11.71
C ALA A 142 9.95 4.49 -11.97
N SER A 143 9.58 3.75 -10.92
CA SER A 143 9.02 2.41 -11.05
C SER A 143 7.49 2.41 -11.23
N SER A 144 6.80 3.42 -10.74
CA SER A 144 5.34 3.58 -10.91
C SER A 144 4.94 5.04 -10.78
N ALA A 145 4.25 5.58 -11.78
CA ALA A 145 3.74 6.95 -11.76
C ALA A 145 2.64 7.16 -10.71
N HIS A 146 2.04 6.10 -10.22
CA HIS A 146 1.04 6.11 -9.17
C HIS A 146 1.38 5.08 -8.11
N LEU A 147 1.30 5.49 -6.84
CA LEU A 147 1.58 4.64 -5.69
C LEU A 147 0.28 4.33 -4.96
N PRO A 148 -0.40 3.21 -5.27
CA PRO A 148 -1.66 2.84 -4.62
C PRO A 148 -1.51 2.66 -3.11
N TYR A 149 -0.33 2.23 -2.68
CA TYR A 149 0.04 2.11 -1.28
C TYR A 149 1.53 2.44 -1.12
N ARG A 150 1.83 3.71 -0.81
CA ARG A 150 3.19 4.27 -0.72
C ARG A 150 4.12 3.43 0.16
N LYS A 151 3.63 3.00 1.31
CA LYS A 151 4.38 2.20 2.28
C LYS A 151 4.91 0.90 1.67
N ALA A 152 4.09 0.20 0.89
CA ALA A 152 4.49 -1.02 0.20
C ALA A 152 5.47 -0.73 -0.96
N ALA A 153 5.26 0.36 -1.69
CA ALA A 153 6.16 0.80 -2.74
C ALA A 153 7.56 1.12 -2.19
N TYR A 154 7.64 1.82 -1.06
CA TYR A 154 8.90 2.08 -0.37
C TYR A 154 9.59 0.79 0.07
N ALA A 155 8.87 -0.13 0.68
CA ALA A 155 9.43 -1.42 1.09
C ALA A 155 9.94 -2.25 -0.10
N ALA A 156 9.26 -2.17 -1.25
CA ALA A 156 9.65 -2.84 -2.48
C ALA A 156 10.79 -2.14 -3.24
N SER A 157 11.13 -0.90 -2.89
CA SER A 157 12.15 -0.09 -3.60
C SER A 157 13.58 -0.63 -3.48
N GLY A 158 13.84 -1.47 -2.48
CA GLY A 158 15.18 -1.97 -2.16
C GLY A 158 16.12 -0.93 -1.56
N LEU A 159 15.60 0.24 -1.18
CA LEU A 159 16.37 1.29 -0.51
C LEU A 159 16.49 1.00 0.99
N LYS A 160 17.49 1.62 1.64
CA LYS A 160 17.74 1.42 3.06
C LYS A 160 16.64 2.09 3.89
N MET A 161 15.87 1.26 4.59
CA MET A 161 14.83 1.70 5.53
C MET A 161 15.28 1.46 6.97
N THR A 162 14.90 2.37 7.86
CA THR A 162 15.20 2.28 9.30
C THR A 162 13.95 2.65 10.09
N ASP A 163 13.66 1.86 11.14
CA ASP A 163 12.56 2.13 12.06
C ASP A 163 13.06 2.84 13.31
N LEU A 164 12.38 3.90 13.71
CA LEU A 164 12.48 4.51 15.03
C LEU A 164 11.25 4.10 15.84
N GLU A 165 11.48 3.48 16.98
CA GLU A 165 10.40 3.02 17.84
C GLU A 165 10.11 4.02 18.96
N PHE A 166 8.83 4.19 19.29
CA PHE A 166 8.39 5.00 20.42
C PHE A 166 7.32 4.27 21.25
N ASP A 167 7.23 4.64 22.52
CA ASP A 167 6.20 4.14 23.43
C ASP A 167 4.94 4.97 23.25
N GLY A 168 3.95 4.42 22.57
CA GLY A 168 2.68 5.07 22.27
C GLY A 168 1.71 4.12 21.58
N GLN A 169 0.45 4.55 21.47
CA GLN A 169 -0.61 3.84 20.74
C GLN A 169 -1.16 4.73 19.66
N LEU A 170 -1.17 4.25 18.43
CA LEU A 170 -1.85 4.93 17.34
C LEU A 170 -3.33 4.55 17.34
N THR A 171 -4.19 5.56 17.52
CA THR A 171 -5.63 5.41 17.32
C THR A 171 -5.94 5.66 15.85
N VAL A 172 -5.95 4.61 15.07
CA VAL A 172 -6.15 4.78 13.63
C VAL A 172 -7.61 4.54 13.27
N LYS A 173 -8.34 5.60 12.98
CA LYS A 173 -9.70 5.54 12.40
C LYS A 173 -9.59 5.03 10.94
N SER A 174 -10.31 3.96 10.63
CA SER A 174 -10.12 3.22 9.39
C SER A 174 -11.42 3.04 8.60
N LYS A 175 -11.88 4.08 7.89
CA LYS A 175 -12.80 3.88 6.76
C LYS A 175 -11.99 3.54 5.49
N GLY A 176 -12.34 2.46 4.78
CA GLY A 176 -11.71 2.11 3.48
C GLY A 176 -10.43 1.28 3.51
N ARG A 177 -9.86 0.96 4.69
CA ARG A 177 -8.60 0.20 4.80
C ARG A 177 -8.67 -1.23 4.29
N PHE A 178 -9.84 -1.85 4.29
CA PHE A 178 -9.96 -3.24 3.82
C PHE A 178 -9.70 -3.34 2.32
N ASN A 179 -10.28 -2.42 1.52
CA ASN A 179 -10.03 -2.38 0.08
C ASN A 179 -8.56 -2.05 -0.22
N LEU A 180 -7.99 -1.05 0.48
CA LEU A 180 -6.57 -0.74 0.35
C LEU A 180 -5.66 -1.93 0.73
N ALA A 181 -6.04 -2.70 1.74
CA ALA A 181 -5.32 -3.90 2.13
C ALA A 181 -5.40 -5.00 1.06
N LEU A 182 -6.57 -5.22 0.46
CA LEU A 182 -6.75 -6.16 -0.65
C LEU A 182 -5.96 -5.72 -1.88
N ASP A 183 -6.05 -4.46 -2.27
CA ASP A 183 -5.32 -3.90 -3.41
C ASP A 183 -3.81 -4.01 -3.20
N SER A 184 -3.33 -3.71 -1.99
CA SER A 184 -1.91 -3.84 -1.65
C SER A 184 -1.42 -5.29 -1.70
N LEU A 185 -2.22 -6.24 -1.21
CA LEU A 185 -1.92 -7.67 -1.29
C LEU A 185 -1.86 -8.14 -2.75
N ALA A 186 -2.80 -7.70 -3.58
CA ALA A 186 -2.84 -8.05 -4.98
C ALA A 186 -1.65 -7.48 -5.78
N LEU A 187 -1.25 -6.22 -5.49
CA LEU A 187 -0.23 -5.51 -6.25
C LEU A 187 1.21 -5.81 -5.83
N TYR A 188 1.44 -5.90 -4.53
CA TYR A 188 2.80 -6.02 -3.97
C TYR A 188 3.12 -7.42 -3.46
N THR A 189 2.20 -8.38 -3.60
CA THR A 189 2.45 -9.76 -3.20
C THR A 189 1.96 -10.76 -4.24
N ASN A 190 2.61 -11.92 -4.28
CA ASN A 190 2.16 -13.05 -5.11
C ASN A 190 1.10 -13.91 -4.39
N ALA A 191 0.44 -13.39 -3.33
CA ALA A 191 -0.48 -14.17 -2.49
C ALA A 191 -1.68 -14.68 -3.28
N GLY A 192 -2.32 -13.83 -4.08
CA GLY A 192 -3.47 -14.19 -4.91
C GLY A 192 -3.11 -15.25 -5.96
N PHE A 193 -1.99 -15.06 -6.66
CA PHE A 193 -1.51 -16.04 -7.64
C PHE A 193 -1.17 -17.39 -6.99
N LYS A 194 -0.44 -17.40 -5.86
CA LYS A 194 -0.11 -18.62 -5.13
C LYS A 194 -1.34 -19.34 -4.62
N ALA A 195 -2.31 -18.62 -4.06
CA ALA A 195 -3.56 -19.21 -3.59
C ALA A 195 -4.35 -19.86 -4.74
N SER A 196 -4.51 -19.15 -5.85
CA SER A 196 -5.17 -19.69 -7.05
C SER A 196 -4.44 -20.93 -7.59
N MET A 197 -3.12 -20.88 -7.68
CA MET A 197 -2.31 -22.02 -8.14
C MET A 197 -2.44 -23.24 -7.22
N THR A 198 -2.45 -23.00 -5.89
CA THR A 198 -2.64 -24.08 -4.91
C THR A 198 -4.01 -24.73 -5.04
N VAL A 199 -5.08 -23.91 -5.16
CA VAL A 199 -6.44 -24.44 -5.37
C VAL A 199 -6.51 -25.25 -6.66
N THR A 200 -5.95 -24.76 -7.75
CA THR A 200 -5.92 -25.47 -9.03
C THR A 200 -5.19 -26.80 -8.91
N LEU A 201 -4.04 -26.84 -8.23
CA LEU A 201 -3.26 -28.07 -8.05
C LEU A 201 -4.00 -29.08 -7.19
N CYS A 202 -4.69 -28.65 -6.13
CA CYS A 202 -5.55 -29.48 -5.32
C CYS A 202 -6.74 -30.06 -6.14
N MET A 203 -7.39 -29.23 -6.96
CA MET A 203 -8.48 -29.68 -7.81
C MET A 203 -8.01 -30.66 -8.89
N LEU A 204 -6.82 -30.42 -9.46
CA LEU A 204 -6.21 -31.34 -10.42
C LEU A 204 -5.89 -32.70 -9.78
N ALA A 205 -5.33 -32.69 -8.55
CA ALA A 205 -5.06 -33.91 -7.80
C ALA A 205 -6.35 -34.70 -7.47
N LEU A 206 -7.41 -34.00 -7.07
CA LEU A 206 -8.73 -34.62 -6.86
C LEU A 206 -9.30 -35.20 -8.14
N ALA A 207 -9.20 -34.49 -9.26
CA ALA A 207 -9.65 -34.99 -10.56
C ALA A 207 -8.88 -36.25 -10.99
N LEU A 208 -7.57 -36.28 -10.72
CA LEU A 208 -6.74 -37.46 -11.01
C LEU A 208 -7.11 -38.65 -10.14
N ALA A 209 -7.38 -38.44 -8.86
CA ALA A 209 -7.86 -39.44 -7.92
C ALA A 209 -9.24 -40.00 -8.35
N GLU A 210 -10.16 -39.12 -8.78
CA GLU A 210 -11.47 -39.51 -9.31
C GLU A 210 -11.36 -40.31 -10.60
N LEU A 211 -10.43 -39.92 -11.50
CA LEU A 211 -10.14 -40.67 -12.72
C LEU A 211 -9.69 -42.12 -12.39
N VAL A 212 -8.76 -42.28 -11.45
CA VAL A 212 -8.26 -43.58 -10.98
C VAL A 212 -9.40 -44.37 -10.36
N TYR A 213 -10.21 -43.76 -9.48
CA TYR A 213 -11.36 -44.40 -8.88
C TYR A 213 -12.35 -44.87 -9.93
N THR A 214 -12.70 -44.06 -10.91
CA THR A 214 -13.60 -44.40 -12.02
C THR A 214 -13.07 -45.59 -12.82
N LEU A 215 -11.73 -45.60 -13.09
CA LEU A 215 -11.10 -46.71 -13.81
C LEU A 215 -11.14 -48.04 -13.00
N VAL A 216 -10.86 -47.97 -11.69
CA VAL A 216 -10.93 -49.15 -10.80
C VAL A 216 -12.34 -49.68 -10.75
N VAL A 217 -13.37 -48.84 -10.55
CA VAL A 217 -14.79 -49.26 -10.53
C VAL A 217 -15.19 -49.84 -11.89
N PHE A 218 -14.71 -49.32 -13.00
CA PHE A 218 -14.99 -49.85 -14.33
C PHE A 218 -14.40 -51.26 -14.53
N ILE A 219 -13.19 -51.54 -14.01
CA ILE A 219 -12.49 -52.81 -14.18
C ILE A 219 -13.00 -53.86 -13.18
N THR A 220 -13.24 -53.46 -11.91
CA THR A 220 -13.56 -54.42 -10.81
C THR A 220 -15.02 -54.55 -10.51
N GLY A 221 -15.86 -53.58 -10.92
CA GLY A 221 -17.28 -53.52 -10.64
C GLY A 221 -18.14 -53.67 -11.89
N HIS A 222 -19.46 -53.57 -11.67
CA HIS A 222 -20.45 -53.46 -12.76
C HIS A 222 -21.20 -52.12 -12.57
N PRO A 223 -20.60 -51.00 -12.94
CA PRO A 223 -21.25 -49.69 -12.80
C PRO A 223 -22.50 -49.62 -13.67
N VAL A 224 -23.47 -48.81 -13.22
CA VAL A 224 -24.68 -48.54 -14.00
C VAL A 224 -24.29 -47.96 -15.35
N GLU A 225 -25.00 -48.36 -16.41
CA GLU A 225 -24.74 -47.84 -17.77
C GLU A 225 -24.74 -46.32 -17.81
N GLY A 226 -23.69 -45.72 -18.43
CA GLY A 226 -23.50 -44.29 -18.51
C GLY A 226 -22.77 -43.61 -17.33
N TRP A 227 -22.64 -44.25 -16.17
CA TRP A 227 -21.98 -43.66 -14.99
C TRP A 227 -20.53 -43.32 -15.27
N THR A 228 -19.73 -44.23 -15.81
CA THR A 228 -18.32 -44.05 -16.12
C THR A 228 -18.10 -42.92 -17.12
N THR A 229 -18.92 -42.85 -18.16
CA THR A 229 -18.84 -41.80 -19.19
C THR A 229 -19.17 -40.46 -18.59
N THR A 230 -20.19 -40.36 -17.73
CA THR A 230 -20.57 -39.12 -17.07
C THR A 230 -19.46 -38.60 -16.14
N MET A 231 -18.91 -39.49 -15.30
CA MET A 231 -17.78 -39.10 -14.42
C MET A 231 -16.54 -38.66 -15.19
N PHE A 232 -16.19 -39.37 -16.26
CA PHE A 232 -15.07 -39.00 -17.10
C PHE A 232 -15.26 -37.62 -17.74
N VAL A 233 -16.40 -37.32 -18.31
CA VAL A 233 -16.70 -36.03 -18.94
C VAL A 233 -16.66 -34.89 -17.91
N ILE A 234 -17.25 -35.10 -16.72
CA ILE A 234 -17.24 -34.11 -15.64
C ILE A 234 -15.81 -33.84 -15.19
N THR A 235 -15.01 -34.88 -14.90
CA THR A 235 -13.65 -34.77 -14.42
C THR A 235 -12.76 -34.02 -15.42
N VAL A 236 -12.81 -34.39 -16.70
CA VAL A 236 -12.03 -33.73 -17.77
C VAL A 236 -12.51 -32.27 -17.95
N GLY A 237 -13.81 -32.03 -17.94
CA GLY A 237 -14.40 -30.71 -18.07
C GLY A 237 -13.97 -29.76 -16.96
N PHE A 238 -14.06 -30.16 -15.70
CA PHE A 238 -13.61 -29.35 -14.56
C PHE A 238 -12.09 -29.14 -14.55
N SER A 239 -11.30 -30.17 -14.90
CA SER A 239 -9.84 -30.02 -15.02
C SER A 239 -9.44 -28.98 -16.05
N GLY A 240 -10.10 -28.99 -17.22
CA GLY A 240 -9.91 -28.00 -18.27
C GLY A 240 -10.32 -26.59 -17.82
N LEU A 241 -11.46 -26.46 -17.13
CA LEU A 241 -11.94 -25.20 -16.59
C LEU A 241 -10.94 -24.58 -15.60
N PHE A 242 -10.43 -25.36 -14.65
CA PHE A 242 -9.44 -24.86 -13.68
C PHE A 242 -8.11 -24.51 -14.34
N ALA A 243 -7.67 -25.22 -15.36
CA ALA A 243 -6.48 -24.88 -16.13
C ALA A 243 -6.63 -23.51 -16.83
N VAL A 244 -7.78 -23.27 -17.48
CA VAL A 244 -8.08 -21.98 -18.13
C VAL A 244 -8.16 -20.86 -17.09
N LEU A 245 -8.85 -21.07 -15.96
CA LEU A 245 -8.94 -20.07 -14.88
C LEU A 245 -7.57 -19.66 -14.34
N THR A 246 -6.63 -20.61 -14.20
CA THR A 246 -5.25 -20.29 -13.78
C THR A 246 -4.56 -19.36 -14.76
N ILE A 247 -4.71 -19.62 -16.05
CA ILE A 247 -4.15 -18.76 -17.11
C ILE A 247 -4.78 -17.37 -17.03
N VAL A 248 -6.10 -17.28 -16.93
CA VAL A 248 -6.84 -16.02 -16.83
C VAL A 248 -6.37 -15.20 -15.62
N VAL A 249 -6.25 -15.81 -14.44
CA VAL A 249 -5.76 -15.13 -13.23
C VAL A 249 -4.35 -14.57 -13.43
N LYS A 250 -3.47 -15.31 -14.11
CA LYS A 250 -2.11 -14.84 -14.42
C LYS A 250 -2.13 -13.62 -15.36
N TYR A 251 -2.91 -13.66 -16.44
CA TYR A 251 -3.05 -12.53 -17.35
C TYR A 251 -3.69 -11.32 -16.67
N LEU A 252 -4.68 -11.54 -15.80
CA LEU A 252 -5.31 -10.48 -15.03
C LEU A 252 -4.30 -9.79 -14.09
N SER A 253 -3.44 -10.55 -13.44
CA SER A 253 -2.35 -10.01 -12.62
C SER A 253 -1.41 -9.11 -13.43
N LEU A 254 -1.04 -9.53 -14.64
CA LEU A 254 -0.19 -8.71 -15.53
C LEU A 254 -0.90 -7.42 -16.00
N LEU A 255 -2.20 -7.49 -16.27
CA LEU A 255 -3.00 -6.31 -16.65
C LEU A 255 -3.10 -5.30 -15.50
N VAL A 256 -3.28 -5.80 -14.27
CA VAL A 256 -3.28 -4.96 -13.06
C VAL A 256 -1.98 -4.19 -12.95
N ASP A 257 -0.83 -4.84 -13.12
CA ASP A 257 0.49 -4.18 -13.08
C ASP A 257 0.63 -3.07 -14.14
N LEU A 258 0.04 -3.24 -15.32
CA LEU A 258 0.08 -2.24 -16.39
C LEU A 258 -0.85 -1.04 -16.12
N VAL A 259 -2.04 -1.27 -15.57
CA VAL A 259 -3.04 -0.22 -15.29
C VAL A 259 -2.59 0.72 -14.16
N PHE A 260 -1.87 0.20 -13.17
CA PHE A 260 -1.39 1.02 -12.04
C PHE A 260 -0.24 1.97 -12.37
N LYS A 261 0.27 1.98 -13.60
CA LYS A 261 1.26 2.98 -14.07
C LYS A 261 0.65 4.34 -14.43
N GLN A 262 -0.67 4.50 -14.36
CA GLN A 262 -1.34 5.76 -14.71
C GLN A 262 -1.60 6.63 -13.46
N GLN A 263 -1.43 7.95 -13.62
CA GLN A 263 -1.75 8.94 -12.58
C GLN A 263 -3.27 8.96 -12.32
N LYS A 264 -3.68 8.85 -11.05
CA LYS A 264 -5.10 8.71 -10.66
C LYS A 264 -5.63 9.85 -9.79
N TYR A 265 -5.04 11.03 -9.85
CA TYR A 265 -5.55 12.20 -9.14
C TYR A 265 -5.54 13.44 -10.03
N LEU A 266 -6.45 14.36 -9.72
CA LEU A 266 -6.59 15.64 -10.40
C LEU A 266 -6.50 16.75 -9.37
N VAL A 267 -5.53 17.64 -9.51
CA VAL A 267 -5.40 18.85 -8.72
C VAL A 267 -6.23 19.93 -9.38
N GLU A 268 -7.15 20.54 -8.64
CA GLU A 268 -7.97 21.66 -9.11
C GLU A 268 -7.19 22.96 -9.14
N SER A 269 -6.52 23.27 -8.04
CA SER A 269 -5.74 24.50 -7.89
C SER A 269 -4.63 24.36 -6.85
N ILE A 270 -3.62 25.23 -6.97
CA ILE A 270 -2.49 25.30 -6.03
C ILE A 270 -2.43 26.73 -5.49
N GLU A 271 -2.51 26.88 -4.19
CA GLU A 271 -2.39 28.15 -3.50
C GLU A 271 -1.08 28.18 -2.70
N LYS A 272 -0.26 29.21 -2.94
CA LYS A 272 0.99 29.44 -2.19
C LYS A 272 0.83 30.67 -1.32
N LEU A 273 0.98 30.50 -0.01
CA LEU A 273 1.00 31.55 0.97
C LEU A 273 2.45 31.81 1.39
N GLN A 274 2.96 32.97 1.04
CA GLN A 274 4.28 33.48 1.47
C GLN A 274 4.08 34.80 2.18
N LYS A 275 4.89 35.02 3.20
CA LYS A 275 4.96 36.30 3.89
C LYS A 275 5.86 37.29 3.16
#